data_82f0d70033be3b38f18a41619f79179c
#
_entry.id   82f0d70033be3b38f18a41619f79179c
#
_cell.length_a   1.000
_cell.length_b   1.000
_cell.length_c   1.000
_cell.angle_alpha   90.00
_cell.angle_beta   90.00
_cell.angle_gamma   90.00
#
_symmetry.space_group_name_H-M   'P 1'
#
loop_
_entity.id
_entity.type
_entity.pdbx_description
1 polymer ?
#
loop_
_entity_poly.entity_id
_entity_poly.type
_entity_poly.pdbx_seq_one_letter_code
_entity_poly.pdbx_strand_id
1 'polypeptide(L)'
;MTILVTGGAGYIGSHTLVELLGAGQQVVVLDNLSNSSPESLRRVERITGKAVTFVEGDILDRACLQRLFAAHKIESVIHFAGLKAVGESSQIPLTYYQNNVTGTLVLCEEMARAGVFRLVFSSSATVYGDPASVPLREDF
;
A
#
# COMPACT_ATOMS: atom_id res chain seq x y z
N MET A 1 13.02 -12.14 -2.98
CA MET A 1 12.87 -10.68 -2.97
C MET A 1 11.99 -10.29 -1.80
N THR A 2 12.31 -9.23 -1.11
CA THR A 2 11.47 -8.68 -0.03
C THR A 2 10.74 -7.44 -0.53
N ILE A 3 9.42 -7.46 -0.43
CA ILE A 3 8.55 -6.42 -0.97
C ILE A 3 7.83 -5.74 0.19
N LEU A 4 7.92 -4.42 0.26
CA LEU A 4 7.08 -3.62 1.16
C LEU A 4 5.73 -3.41 0.50
N VAL A 5 4.66 -3.75 1.22
CA VAL A 5 3.29 -3.52 0.76
C VAL A 5 2.63 -2.54 1.73
N THR A 6 2.47 -1.30 1.30
CA THR A 6 1.72 -0.30 2.09
C THR A 6 0.23 -0.55 1.91
N GLY A 7 -0.52 -0.43 2.98
CA GLY A 7 -1.95 -0.76 2.93
C GLY A 7 -2.23 -2.25 2.75
N GLY A 8 -1.26 -3.10 3.10
CA GLY A 8 -1.33 -4.55 2.89
C GLY A 8 -2.38 -5.26 3.74
N ALA A 9 -2.89 -4.64 4.80
CA ALA A 9 -3.96 -5.21 5.61
C ALA A 9 -5.36 -4.95 5.05
N GLY A 10 -5.48 -4.09 4.02
CA GLY A 10 -6.73 -3.81 3.34
C GLY A 10 -7.17 -4.95 2.43
N TYR A 11 -8.32 -4.77 1.79
CA TYR A 11 -8.91 -5.82 0.94
C TYR A 11 -8.00 -6.22 -0.22
N ILE A 12 -7.63 -5.28 -1.08
CA ILE A 12 -6.78 -5.56 -2.24
C ILE A 12 -5.37 -5.94 -1.79
N GLY A 13 -4.84 -5.24 -0.80
CA GLY A 13 -3.51 -5.51 -0.27
C GLY A 13 -3.36 -6.93 0.27
N SER A 14 -4.32 -7.39 1.08
CA SER A 14 -4.26 -8.74 1.66
C SER A 14 -4.38 -9.84 0.59
N HIS A 15 -5.21 -9.65 -0.42
CA HIS A 15 -5.27 -10.58 -1.54
C HIS A 15 -3.97 -10.61 -2.34
N THR A 16 -3.33 -9.46 -2.52
CA THR A 16 -2.02 -9.38 -3.18
C THR A 16 -0.94 -10.12 -2.38
N LEU A 17 -1.00 -10.04 -1.04
CA LEU A 17 -0.06 -10.76 -0.19
C LEU A 17 -0.13 -12.28 -0.41
N VAL A 18 -1.33 -12.83 -0.58
CA VAL A 18 -1.50 -14.26 -0.86
C VAL A 18 -0.75 -14.64 -2.14
N GLU A 19 -0.87 -13.85 -3.18
CA GLU A 19 -0.19 -14.11 -4.46
C GLU A 19 1.33 -13.95 -4.34
N LEU A 20 1.81 -12.92 -3.64
CA LEU A 20 3.25 -12.70 -3.46
C LEU A 20 3.90 -13.82 -2.67
N LEU A 21 3.30 -14.22 -1.56
CA LEU A 21 3.80 -15.29 -0.73
C LEU A 21 3.76 -16.63 -1.47
N GLY A 22 2.69 -16.87 -2.23
CA GLY A 22 2.57 -18.04 -3.08
C GLY A 22 3.64 -18.12 -4.18
N ALA A 23 4.12 -16.97 -4.64
CA ALA A 23 5.21 -16.88 -5.61
C ALA A 23 6.60 -16.95 -4.97
N GLY A 24 6.69 -17.18 -3.68
CA GLY A 24 7.96 -17.30 -2.98
C GLY A 24 8.61 -15.99 -2.55
N GLN A 25 7.88 -14.88 -2.64
CA GLN A 25 8.38 -13.58 -2.19
C GLN A 25 8.20 -13.43 -0.68
N GLN A 26 9.06 -12.63 -0.06
CA GLN A 26 8.90 -12.20 1.33
C GLN A 26 8.22 -10.84 1.36
N VAL A 27 7.36 -10.61 2.34
CA VAL A 27 6.59 -9.38 2.43
C VAL A 27 6.77 -8.71 3.79
N VAL A 28 6.82 -7.38 3.76
CA VAL A 28 6.71 -6.51 4.93
C VAL A 28 5.48 -5.63 4.68
N VAL A 29 4.54 -5.61 5.60
CA VAL A 29 3.31 -4.82 5.49
C VAL A 29 3.42 -3.60 6.39
N LEU A 30 3.13 -2.44 5.84
CA LEU A 30 2.94 -1.20 6.58
C LEU A 30 1.47 -0.77 6.43
N ASP A 31 0.77 -0.66 7.55
CA ASP A 31 -0.63 -0.25 7.57
C ASP A 31 -0.93 0.48 8.87
N ASN A 32 -1.69 1.56 8.81
CA ASN A 32 -2.11 2.29 10.02
C ASN A 32 -3.44 1.78 10.59
N LEU A 33 -4.04 0.79 9.94
CA LEU A 33 -5.30 0.15 10.34
C LEU A 33 -6.50 1.09 10.41
N SER A 34 -6.45 2.23 9.72
CA SER A 34 -7.57 3.18 9.71
C SER A 34 -8.83 2.61 9.06
N ASN A 35 -8.68 1.75 8.04
CA ASN A 35 -9.77 1.09 7.32
C ASN A 35 -9.56 -0.41 7.20
N SER A 36 -8.80 -1.01 8.09
CA SER A 36 -8.44 -2.43 8.00
C SER A 36 -8.23 -3.02 9.39
N SER A 37 -7.99 -4.32 9.44
CA SER A 37 -7.76 -5.04 10.68
C SER A 37 -6.58 -6.00 10.52
N PRO A 38 -5.78 -6.23 11.57
CA PRO A 38 -4.72 -7.22 11.53
C PRO A 38 -5.23 -8.66 11.32
N GLU A 39 -6.52 -8.89 11.49
CA GLU A 39 -7.12 -10.21 11.22
C GLU A 39 -6.93 -10.64 9.76
N SER A 40 -6.96 -9.70 8.81
CA SER A 40 -6.70 -10.02 7.40
C SER A 40 -5.32 -10.64 7.21
N LEU A 41 -4.32 -10.16 7.94
CA LEU A 41 -2.95 -10.69 7.88
C LEU A 41 -2.85 -12.09 8.48
N ARG A 42 -3.58 -12.36 9.57
CA ARG A 42 -3.65 -13.71 10.15
C ARG A 42 -4.27 -14.69 9.17
N ARG A 43 -5.28 -14.27 8.43
CA ARG A 43 -5.91 -15.09 7.39
C ARG A 43 -4.96 -15.37 6.22
N VAL A 44 -4.18 -14.38 5.82
CA VAL A 44 -3.15 -14.55 4.79
C VAL A 44 -2.14 -15.61 5.24
N GLU A 45 -1.66 -15.54 6.48
CA GLU A 45 -0.73 -16.53 7.02
C GLU A 45 -1.34 -17.93 7.07
N ARG A 46 -2.62 -18.01 7.41
CA ARG A 46 -3.36 -19.29 7.43
C ARG A 46 -3.49 -19.91 6.05
N ILE A 47 -3.81 -19.09 5.05
CA ILE A 47 -4.00 -19.53 3.66
C ILE A 47 -2.66 -19.98 3.04
N THR A 48 -1.60 -19.20 3.26
CA THR A 48 -0.31 -19.41 2.60
C THR A 48 0.63 -20.34 3.38
N GLY A 49 0.41 -20.49 4.68
CA GLY A 49 1.34 -21.18 5.57
C GLY A 49 2.65 -20.43 5.77
N LYS A 50 2.70 -19.14 5.41
CA LYS A 50 3.92 -18.31 5.47
C LYS A 50 3.69 -17.10 6.35
N ALA A 51 4.78 -16.61 6.98
CA ALA A 51 4.73 -15.47 7.87
C ALA A 51 4.62 -14.14 7.12
N VAL A 52 3.86 -13.21 7.68
CA VAL A 52 3.77 -11.83 7.26
C VAL A 52 4.44 -10.97 8.33
N THR A 53 5.46 -10.20 7.94
CA THR A 53 6.03 -9.20 8.83
C THR A 53 5.16 -7.95 8.79
N PHE A 54 4.61 -7.57 9.94
CA PHE A 54 3.70 -6.42 10.02
C PHE A 54 4.31 -5.30 10.84
N VAL A 55 4.26 -4.09 10.28
CA VAL A 55 4.63 -2.84 10.94
C VAL A 55 3.38 -1.97 10.99
N GLU A 56 2.86 -1.70 12.18
CA GLU A 56 1.78 -0.74 12.34
C GLU A 56 2.36 0.66 12.32
N GLY A 57 1.96 1.45 11.33
CA GLY A 57 2.47 2.81 11.15
C GLY A 57 1.84 3.50 9.96
N ASP A 58 2.20 4.76 9.79
CA ASP A 58 1.65 5.63 8.75
C ASP A 58 2.74 6.02 7.76
N ILE A 59 2.39 6.08 6.46
CA ILE A 59 3.31 6.54 5.41
C ILE A 59 3.73 7.99 5.59
N LEU A 60 2.98 8.77 6.37
CA LEU A 60 3.34 10.15 6.72
C LEU A 60 4.43 10.20 7.80
N ASP A 61 4.67 9.12 8.52
CA ASP A 61 5.67 9.05 9.57
C ASP A 61 7.04 8.67 9.00
N ARG A 62 7.85 9.67 8.72
CA ARG A 62 9.21 9.49 8.16
C ARG A 62 10.09 8.61 9.05
N ALA A 63 10.02 8.81 10.36
CA ALA A 63 10.84 8.02 11.29
C ALA A 63 10.46 6.54 11.25
N CYS A 64 9.17 6.23 11.14
CA CYS A 64 8.69 4.86 10.96
C CYS A 64 9.24 4.24 9.67
N LEU A 65 9.16 4.97 8.55
CA LEU A 65 9.68 4.49 7.26
C LEU A 65 11.19 4.28 7.31
N GLN A 66 11.93 5.21 7.94
CA GLN A 66 13.38 5.07 8.09
C GLN A 66 13.76 3.82 8.88
N ARG A 67 13.07 3.58 9.98
CA ARG A 67 13.27 2.35 10.78
C ARG A 67 12.94 1.09 9.99
N LEU A 68 11.85 1.13 9.23
CA LEU A 68 11.42 -0.01 8.42
C LEU A 68 12.45 -0.35 7.34
N PHE A 69 12.90 0.64 6.58
CA PHE A 69 13.91 0.42 5.54
C PHE A 69 15.27 0.02 6.12
N ALA A 70 15.60 0.48 7.33
CA ALA A 70 16.83 0.08 8.01
C ALA A 70 16.78 -1.36 8.53
N ALA A 71 15.61 -1.80 9.02
CA ALA A 71 15.43 -3.12 9.62
C ALA A 71 15.22 -4.24 8.58
N HIS A 72 14.77 -3.89 7.37
CA HIS A 72 14.43 -4.86 6.33
C HIS A 72 15.08 -4.48 5.01
N LYS A 73 15.63 -5.46 4.32
CA LYS A 73 16.23 -5.26 3.00
C LYS A 73 15.15 -5.23 1.93
N ILE A 74 14.44 -4.11 1.84
CA ILE A 74 13.37 -3.93 0.87
C ILE A 74 13.95 -3.71 -0.52
N GLU A 75 13.45 -4.43 -1.51
CA GLU A 75 13.90 -4.33 -2.89
C GLU A 75 12.90 -3.61 -3.79
N SER A 76 11.62 -3.68 -3.45
CA SER A 76 10.54 -3.00 -4.17
C SER A 76 9.37 -2.70 -3.25
N VAL A 77 8.51 -1.79 -3.69
CA VAL A 77 7.34 -1.34 -2.92
C VAL A 77 6.10 -1.45 -3.80
N ILE A 78 5.03 -2.00 -3.23
CA ILE A 78 3.68 -1.92 -3.79
C ILE A 78 2.87 -1.02 -2.87
N HIS A 79 2.34 0.07 -3.41
CA HIS A 79 1.71 1.12 -2.62
C HIS A 79 0.18 1.07 -2.81
N PHE A 80 -0.51 0.51 -1.81
CA PHE A 80 -1.96 0.49 -1.73
C PHE A 80 -2.52 1.46 -0.69
N ALA A 81 -1.69 2.02 0.18
CA ALA A 81 -2.13 2.92 1.24
C ALA A 81 -2.69 4.20 0.63
N GLY A 82 -3.98 4.38 0.73
CA GLY A 82 -4.67 5.54 0.20
C GLY A 82 -6.12 5.56 0.65
N LEU A 83 -6.65 6.76 0.86
CA LEU A 83 -8.06 6.96 1.16
C LEU A 83 -8.81 7.09 -0.19
N LYS A 84 -9.89 6.33 -0.37
CA LYS A 84 -10.54 6.15 -1.68
C LYS A 84 -12.06 6.34 -1.66
N ALA A 85 -12.64 6.75 -0.53
CA ALA A 85 -14.08 6.99 -0.43
C ALA A 85 -14.45 8.35 -1.02
N VAL A 86 -15.12 8.35 -2.18
CA VAL A 86 -15.43 9.58 -2.93
C VAL A 86 -16.27 10.55 -2.10
N GLY A 87 -17.32 10.08 -1.41
CA GLY A 87 -18.15 10.92 -0.57
C GLY A 87 -17.39 11.54 0.59
N GLU A 88 -16.54 10.77 1.27
CA GLU A 88 -15.70 11.26 2.36
C GLU A 88 -14.67 12.27 1.86
N SER A 89 -14.11 12.08 0.66
CA SER A 89 -13.11 12.99 0.10
C SER A 89 -13.67 14.40 -0.11
N SER A 90 -14.95 14.51 -0.40
CA SER A 90 -15.62 15.81 -0.56
C SER A 90 -15.81 16.53 0.78
N GLN A 91 -15.92 15.79 1.89
CA GLN A 91 -16.12 16.35 3.23
C GLN A 91 -14.81 16.69 3.93
N ILE A 92 -13.77 15.89 3.71
CA ILE A 92 -12.44 16.08 4.33
C ILE A 92 -11.32 16.07 3.27
N PRO A 93 -11.36 16.98 2.27
CA PRO A 93 -10.43 16.93 1.15
C PRO A 93 -8.97 17.10 1.56
N LEU A 94 -8.68 17.95 2.56
CA LEU A 94 -7.31 18.17 3.00
C LEU A 94 -6.69 16.90 3.59
N THR A 95 -7.47 16.12 4.33
CA THR A 95 -7.03 14.82 4.85
C THR A 95 -6.69 13.87 3.71
N TYR A 96 -7.50 13.85 2.64
CA TYR A 96 -7.23 13.03 1.46
C TYR A 96 -5.97 13.47 0.73
N TYR A 97 -5.76 14.77 0.53
CA TYR A 97 -4.52 15.28 -0.07
C TYR A 97 -3.31 14.95 0.80
N GLN A 98 -3.41 15.14 2.11
CA GLN A 98 -2.31 14.86 3.02
C GLN A 98 -1.93 13.38 2.99
N ASN A 99 -2.90 12.50 3.04
CA ASN A 99 -2.63 11.07 3.01
C ASN A 99 -2.20 10.58 1.63
N ASN A 100 -2.95 10.95 0.58
CA ASN A 100 -2.73 10.36 -0.75
C ASN A 100 -1.58 11.03 -1.51
N VAL A 101 -1.43 12.33 -1.39
CA VAL A 101 -0.37 13.06 -2.11
C VAL A 101 0.87 13.18 -1.25
N THR A 102 0.78 13.81 -0.08
CA THR A 102 1.94 14.00 0.80
C THR A 102 2.48 12.67 1.28
N GLY A 103 1.63 11.72 1.64
CA GLY A 103 2.06 10.39 2.05
C GLY A 103 2.85 9.66 0.97
N THR A 104 2.42 9.75 -0.27
CA THR A 104 3.15 9.16 -1.41
C THR A 104 4.49 9.84 -1.63
N LEU A 105 4.56 11.16 -1.48
CA LEU A 105 5.84 11.90 -1.59
C LEU A 105 6.80 11.50 -0.47
N VAL A 106 6.32 11.41 0.76
CA VAL A 106 7.14 10.96 1.89
C VAL A 106 7.68 9.56 1.65
N LEU A 107 6.82 8.64 1.20
CA LEU A 107 7.23 7.28 0.87
C LEU A 107 8.32 7.27 -0.20
N CYS A 108 8.13 8.01 -1.28
CA CYS A 108 9.10 8.06 -2.38
C CYS A 108 10.44 8.66 -1.94
N GLU A 109 10.41 9.70 -1.11
CA GLU A 109 11.63 10.30 -0.59
C GLU A 109 12.41 9.32 0.31
N GLU A 110 11.72 8.60 1.18
CA GLU A 110 12.36 7.62 2.06
C GLU A 110 12.83 6.38 1.30
N MET A 111 12.10 5.97 0.25
CA MET A 111 12.57 4.95 -0.68
C MET A 111 13.89 5.36 -1.34
N ALA A 112 13.97 6.59 -1.84
CA ALA A 112 15.18 7.09 -2.49
C ALA A 112 16.37 7.13 -1.53
N ARG A 113 16.15 7.55 -0.28
CA ARG A 113 17.21 7.54 0.76
C ARG A 113 17.70 6.12 1.05
N ALA A 114 16.82 5.15 0.97
CA ALA A 114 17.16 3.74 1.21
C ALA A 114 17.72 3.03 -0.03
N GLY A 115 17.78 3.72 -1.18
CA GLY A 115 18.24 3.13 -2.43
C GLY A 115 17.24 2.21 -3.09
N VAL A 116 15.94 2.36 -2.79
CA VAL A 116 14.85 1.56 -3.34
C VAL A 116 14.13 2.38 -4.40
N PHE A 117 14.16 1.93 -5.66
CA PHE A 117 13.67 2.70 -6.81
C PHE A 117 12.58 1.97 -7.61
N ARG A 118 12.10 0.84 -7.12
CA ARG A 118 11.03 0.07 -7.79
C ARG A 118 9.74 0.26 -7.03
N LEU A 119 8.77 0.90 -7.68
CA LEU A 119 7.47 1.20 -7.10
C LEU A 119 6.36 0.77 -8.05
N VAL A 120 5.40 0.01 -7.52
CA VAL A 120 4.10 -0.22 -8.16
C VAL A 120 3.09 0.61 -7.40
N PHE A 121 2.45 1.54 -8.10
CA PHE A 121 1.45 2.43 -7.53
C PHE A 121 0.05 1.98 -7.94
N SER A 122 -0.81 1.73 -6.96
CA SER A 122 -2.21 1.42 -7.22
C SER A 122 -2.97 2.71 -7.47
N SER A 123 -3.21 3.01 -8.75
CA SER A 123 -3.94 4.18 -9.17
C SER A 123 -5.46 3.96 -9.05
N SER A 124 -6.25 4.89 -9.55
CA SER A 124 -7.70 4.88 -9.49
C SER A 124 -8.30 4.86 -10.90
N ALA A 125 -9.46 4.21 -11.04
CA ALA A 125 -10.23 4.25 -12.28
C ALA A 125 -10.67 5.67 -12.65
N THR A 126 -10.70 6.59 -11.68
CA THR A 126 -11.05 8.00 -11.93
C THR A 126 -10.05 8.73 -12.85
N VAL A 127 -8.87 8.17 -13.09
CA VAL A 127 -7.91 8.74 -14.07
C VAL A 127 -8.49 8.80 -15.49
N TYR A 128 -9.48 7.97 -15.78
CA TYR A 128 -10.16 7.98 -17.09
C TYR A 128 -11.24 9.06 -17.22
N GLY A 129 -11.54 9.79 -16.13
CA GLY A 129 -12.60 10.80 -16.11
C GLY A 129 -14.00 10.19 -16.21
N ASP A 130 -14.94 10.93 -16.76
CA ASP A 130 -16.30 10.43 -17.00
C ASP A 130 -16.29 9.51 -18.23
N PRO A 131 -16.58 8.21 -18.06
CA PRO A 131 -16.49 7.26 -19.17
C PRO A 131 -17.68 7.40 -20.10
N ALA A 132 -17.45 7.17 -21.39
CA ALA A 132 -18.52 7.12 -22.39
C ALA A 132 -19.44 5.92 -22.18
N SER A 133 -18.92 4.85 -21.55
CA SER A 133 -19.65 3.62 -21.27
C SER A 133 -18.99 2.85 -20.13
N VAL A 134 -19.69 1.85 -19.61
CA VAL A 134 -19.16 0.90 -18.64
C VAL A 134 -19.25 -0.50 -19.23
N PRO A 135 -18.33 -1.41 -18.87
CA PRO A 135 -17.21 -1.22 -17.95
C PRO A 135 -16.11 -0.32 -18.52
N LEU A 136 -15.30 0.24 -17.61
CA LEU A 136 -14.13 1.02 -17.99
C LEU A 136 -13.09 0.13 -18.68
N ARG A 137 -12.45 0.67 -19.71
CA ARG A 137 -11.41 -0.05 -20.46
C ARG A 137 -10.12 0.79 -20.49
N GLU A 138 -9.01 0.09 -20.68
CA GLU A 138 -7.68 0.74 -20.66
C GLU A 138 -7.46 1.68 -21.86
N ASP A 139 -8.25 1.54 -22.90
CA ASP A 139 -8.18 2.39 -24.09
C ASP A 139 -9.00 3.70 -23.98
N PHE A 140 -9.63 3.94 -22.86
CA PHE A 140 -10.40 5.16 -22.60
C PHE A 140 -9.51 6.36 -22.27
#